data_38e859cbb32bd616240ada3bac4cd8e1
#
_entry.id   38e859cbb32bd616240ada3bac4cd8e1
#
_cell.length_a   1.000
_cell.length_b   1.000
_cell.length_c   1.000
_cell.angle_alpha   90.00
_cell.angle_beta   90.00
_cell.angle_gamma   90.00
#
_symmetry.space_group_name_H-M   'P 1'
#
loop_
_entity.id
_entity.type
_entity.pdbx_description
1 polymer ?
#
loop_
_entity_poly.entity_id
_entity_poly.type
_entity_poly.pdbx_seq_one_letter_code
_entity_poly.pdbx_strand_id
1 'polypeptide(L)'
;MAQYARPDATLDTDTESTGTGWADQSSGGNLHLSIDETSADDGTTYITTSDDGSDEGCLIRLSDVSAPGSSGTYIKYKALTQDQSWSGAPSLKLELLQGTSVKATTTNGSVNTSSYTAYSYTISDVSGISDWTDLRLRITMVSGSGMGDYMRVTQAYLETQDAGGGGSTATPTALNTYQQMRNN
;
A
#
# COMPACT_ATOMS: atom_id res chain seq x y z
N MET A 1 -13.82 -11.47 4.52
CA MET A 1 -13.92 -10.29 3.60
C MET A 1 -12.54 -9.70 3.42
N ALA A 2 -12.31 -8.89 2.38
CA ALA A 2 -11.05 -8.15 2.28
C ALA A 2 -11.06 -6.97 3.27
N GLN A 3 -9.90 -6.70 3.87
CA GLN A 3 -9.61 -5.50 4.65
C GLN A 3 -8.63 -4.63 3.85
N TYR A 4 -8.68 -3.32 4.06
CA TYR A 4 -7.84 -2.37 3.35
C TYR A 4 -7.18 -1.43 4.36
N ALA A 5 -5.86 -1.55 4.52
CA ALA A 5 -5.08 -0.56 5.25
C ALA A 5 -4.69 0.56 4.27
N ARG A 6 -5.30 1.72 4.43
CA ARG A 6 -5.09 2.90 3.58
C ARG A 6 -4.15 3.89 4.25
N PRO A 7 -3.48 4.73 3.48
CA PRO A 7 -2.76 5.88 4.01
C PRO A 7 -3.61 6.70 4.96
N ASP A 8 -3.10 7.00 6.16
CA ASP A 8 -3.79 7.80 7.17
C ASP A 8 -2.92 8.92 7.78
N ALA A 9 -1.61 8.87 7.56
CA ALA A 9 -0.70 9.96 7.92
C ALA A 9 0.57 9.93 7.07
N THR A 10 1.09 11.11 6.72
CA THR A 10 2.45 11.27 6.19
C THR A 10 3.41 11.36 7.38
N LEU A 11 4.38 10.45 7.45
CA LEU A 11 5.38 10.41 8.51
C LEU A 11 6.66 11.11 8.08
N ASP A 12 7.03 10.99 6.79
CA ASP A 12 8.21 11.60 6.20
C ASP A 12 7.98 11.80 4.71
N THR A 13 8.46 12.90 4.16
CA THR A 13 8.37 13.23 2.73
C THR A 13 9.68 13.00 2.00
N ASP A 14 10.80 12.79 2.72
CA ASP A 14 12.14 12.59 2.16
C ASP A 14 12.98 11.63 3.02
N THR A 15 12.70 10.32 2.91
CA THR A 15 13.42 9.30 3.67
C THR A 15 14.84 9.04 3.18
N GLU A 16 15.18 9.44 1.97
CA GLU A 16 16.50 9.22 1.38
C GLU A 16 17.46 10.39 1.64
N SER A 17 16.94 11.58 1.96
CA SER A 17 17.71 12.81 2.24
C SER A 17 18.69 13.18 1.12
N THR A 18 18.39 12.82 -0.12
CA THR A 18 19.26 13.02 -1.28
C THR A 18 18.65 13.92 -2.35
N GLY A 19 17.34 14.16 -2.27
CA GLY A 19 16.57 14.96 -3.21
C GLY A 19 15.68 15.96 -2.51
N THR A 20 14.61 16.37 -3.17
CA THR A 20 13.57 17.24 -2.60
C THR A 20 12.42 16.44 -1.96
N GLY A 21 12.47 15.11 -2.09
CA GLY A 21 11.48 14.20 -1.60
C GLY A 21 10.18 14.21 -2.40
N TRP A 22 9.16 13.54 -1.86
CA TRP A 22 7.85 13.48 -2.46
C TRP A 22 7.00 14.68 -2.03
N ALA A 23 6.21 15.18 -2.98
CA ALA A 23 5.21 16.23 -2.74
C ALA A 23 3.84 15.79 -3.28
N ASP A 24 2.75 16.29 -2.72
CA ASP A 24 1.44 16.18 -3.35
C ASP A 24 1.34 17.13 -4.56
N GLN A 25 0.30 17.02 -5.38
CA GLN A 25 0.13 17.82 -6.60
C GLN A 25 0.05 19.35 -6.32
N SER A 26 -0.16 19.77 -5.09
CA SER A 26 -0.14 21.18 -4.66
C SER A 26 1.21 21.62 -4.09
N SER A 27 2.23 20.77 -4.18
CA SER A 27 3.56 20.95 -3.56
C SER A 27 3.52 20.98 -2.02
N GLY A 28 2.52 20.31 -1.44
CA GLY A 28 2.38 20.15 0.03
C GLY A 28 2.98 18.83 0.53
N GLY A 29 2.96 18.67 1.86
CA GLY A 29 3.50 17.50 2.56
C GLY A 29 2.46 16.51 3.08
N ASN A 30 1.17 16.67 2.73
CA ASN A 30 0.10 15.77 3.17
C ASN A 30 -0.11 14.61 2.19
N LEU A 31 0.95 13.88 1.89
CA LEU A 31 0.98 12.86 0.85
C LEU A 31 -0.13 11.81 1.00
N HIS A 32 -0.44 11.42 2.23
CA HIS A 32 -1.44 10.40 2.52
C HIS A 32 -2.82 10.76 1.95
N LEU A 33 -3.22 12.05 1.98
CA LEU A 33 -4.51 12.52 1.46
C LEU A 33 -4.63 12.43 -0.07
N SER A 34 -3.52 12.26 -0.76
CA SER A 34 -3.48 12.19 -2.23
C SER A 34 -3.42 10.76 -2.77
N ILE A 35 -3.33 9.75 -1.89
CA ILE A 35 -3.20 8.35 -2.29
C ILE A 35 -4.05 7.38 -1.45
N ASP A 36 -4.92 7.89 -0.56
CA ASP A 36 -5.79 7.09 0.33
C ASP A 36 -7.11 6.67 -0.32
N GLU A 37 -7.36 7.06 -1.55
CA GLU A 37 -8.63 6.91 -2.23
C GLU A 37 -9.09 5.47 -2.40
N THR A 38 -10.41 5.27 -2.32
CA THR A 38 -11.04 3.98 -2.64
C THR A 38 -11.02 3.67 -4.14
N SER A 39 -11.00 4.70 -4.96
CA SER A 39 -10.92 4.62 -6.41
C SER A 39 -9.98 5.70 -6.89
N ALA A 40 -8.88 5.32 -7.52
CA ALA A 40 -7.91 6.26 -8.04
C ALA A 40 -8.54 7.17 -9.10
N ASP A 41 -8.30 8.46 -9.01
CA ASP A 41 -8.88 9.50 -9.87
C ASP A 41 -7.92 10.00 -10.95
N ASP A 42 -6.83 9.30 -11.19
CA ASP A 42 -5.86 9.43 -12.27
C ASP A 42 -5.57 10.88 -12.73
N GLY A 43 -4.68 11.55 -12.03
CA GLY A 43 -4.19 12.87 -12.40
C GLY A 43 -4.90 14.05 -11.72
N THR A 44 -5.94 13.81 -10.91
CA THR A 44 -6.53 14.82 -10.05
C THR A 44 -5.82 14.89 -8.71
N THR A 45 -5.61 13.72 -8.06
CA THR A 45 -4.82 13.60 -6.84
C THR A 45 -3.67 12.60 -7.04
N TYR A 46 -2.48 12.97 -6.66
CA TYR A 46 -1.28 12.14 -6.72
C TYR A 46 -0.17 12.72 -5.86
N ILE A 47 0.79 11.87 -5.51
CA ILE A 47 2.09 12.30 -5.03
C ILE A 47 3.10 12.19 -6.17
N THR A 48 4.10 13.04 -6.18
CA THR A 48 5.14 13.09 -7.21
C THR A 48 6.50 13.34 -6.62
N THR A 49 7.52 12.78 -7.23
CA THR A 49 8.92 13.13 -6.98
C THR A 49 9.31 14.36 -7.77
N SER A 50 10.48 14.93 -7.45
CA SER A 50 11.16 15.92 -8.29
C SER A 50 11.80 15.26 -9.51
N ASP A 51 12.49 16.06 -10.31
CA ASP A 51 13.22 15.64 -11.51
C ASP A 51 14.75 15.77 -11.34
N ASP A 52 15.26 15.65 -10.12
CA ASP A 52 16.68 15.94 -9.81
C ASP A 52 17.62 14.75 -10.04
N GLY A 53 17.11 13.59 -10.43
CA GLY A 53 17.91 12.41 -10.76
C GLY A 53 18.43 11.65 -9.53
N SER A 54 17.91 11.93 -8.33
CA SER A 54 18.25 11.26 -7.09
C SER A 54 17.18 10.23 -6.70
N ASP A 55 17.54 9.27 -5.83
CA ASP A 55 16.56 8.43 -5.18
C ASP A 55 15.72 9.28 -4.23
N GLU A 56 14.41 9.14 -4.29
CA GLU A 56 13.48 9.88 -3.47
C GLU A 56 12.49 8.96 -2.78
N GLY A 57 12.40 9.04 -1.46
CA GLY A 57 11.55 8.19 -0.65
C GLY A 57 10.60 8.97 0.25
N CYS A 58 9.41 8.41 0.51
CA CYS A 58 8.52 8.89 1.55
C CYS A 58 8.03 7.75 2.45
N LEU A 59 7.57 8.09 3.64
CA LEU A 59 7.05 7.16 4.61
C LEU A 59 5.63 7.54 5.01
N ILE A 60 4.70 6.62 4.79
CA ILE A 60 3.27 6.79 5.03
C ILE A 60 2.82 5.77 6.08
N ARG A 61 2.08 6.22 7.09
CA ARG A 61 1.38 5.30 8.00
C ARG A 61 0.12 4.78 7.32
N LEU A 62 -0.18 3.52 7.56
CA LEU A 62 -1.41 2.87 7.12
C LEU A 62 -2.42 2.78 8.26
N SER A 63 -3.70 2.83 7.94
CA SER A 63 -4.78 2.59 8.90
C SER A 63 -4.75 1.16 9.42
N ASP A 64 -5.32 0.97 10.61
CA ASP A 64 -5.34 -0.32 11.29
C ASP A 64 -6.11 -1.38 10.50
N VAL A 65 -5.60 -2.59 10.52
CA VAL A 65 -6.29 -3.79 10.05
C VAL A 65 -6.09 -4.92 11.07
N SER A 66 -6.96 -5.92 11.02
CA SER A 66 -6.76 -7.13 11.82
C SER A 66 -5.76 -8.07 11.14
N ALA A 67 -5.09 -8.91 11.93
CA ALA A 67 -4.22 -9.95 11.38
C ALA A 67 -4.98 -10.80 10.34
N PRO A 68 -4.43 -10.99 9.13
CA PRO A 68 -5.10 -11.77 8.10
C PRO A 68 -5.15 -13.25 8.45
N GLY A 69 -6.04 -13.96 7.77
CA GLY A 69 -5.95 -15.41 7.65
C GLY A 69 -4.74 -15.83 6.81
N SER A 70 -4.63 -17.10 6.54
CA SER A 70 -3.44 -17.75 5.98
C SER A 70 -3.09 -17.40 4.53
N SER A 71 -3.79 -16.47 3.85
CA SER A 71 -3.52 -16.15 2.43
C SER A 71 -4.08 -14.79 2.01
N GLY A 72 -3.45 -14.19 0.99
CA GLY A 72 -4.00 -13.04 0.28
C GLY A 72 -3.68 -11.68 0.90
N THR A 73 -2.40 -11.41 1.17
CA THR A 73 -1.93 -10.06 1.50
C THR A 73 -1.20 -9.45 0.31
N TYR A 74 -1.57 -8.23 -0.05
CA TYR A 74 -1.05 -7.57 -1.25
C TYR A 74 -0.75 -6.11 -0.97
N ILE A 75 0.40 -5.61 -1.46
CA ILE A 75 0.60 -4.18 -1.68
C ILE A 75 -0.02 -3.87 -3.05
N LYS A 76 -0.99 -3.00 -3.09
CA LYS A 76 -1.62 -2.51 -4.31
C LYS A 76 -1.34 -1.03 -4.49
N TYR A 77 -1.02 -0.65 -5.70
CA TYR A 77 -0.72 0.75 -6.02
C TYR A 77 -1.05 1.03 -7.49
N LYS A 78 -1.24 2.31 -7.78
CA LYS A 78 -1.42 2.81 -9.14
C LYS A 78 -0.43 3.94 -9.39
N ALA A 79 0.37 3.77 -10.42
CA ALA A 79 1.51 4.64 -10.68
C ALA A 79 1.71 4.92 -12.16
N LEU A 80 2.40 6.03 -12.42
CA LEU A 80 2.93 6.45 -13.70
C LEU A 80 4.36 6.93 -13.49
N THR A 81 5.26 6.61 -14.39
CA THR A 81 6.58 7.24 -14.45
C THR A 81 6.73 8.06 -15.70
N GLN A 82 7.59 9.06 -15.68
CA GLN A 82 8.05 9.72 -16.87
C GLN A 82 9.55 9.53 -16.98
N ASP A 83 9.98 8.97 -18.10
CA ASP A 83 11.36 8.84 -18.49
C ASP A 83 11.66 9.94 -19.53
N GLN A 84 12.42 10.93 -19.13
CA GLN A 84 12.91 12.00 -20.03
C GLN A 84 14.40 11.85 -20.30
N SER A 85 15.04 10.86 -19.68
CA SER A 85 16.45 10.58 -19.84
C SER A 85 16.70 9.45 -20.84
N TRP A 86 17.86 9.47 -21.45
CA TRP A 86 18.32 8.42 -22.37
C TRP A 86 18.91 7.20 -21.61
N SER A 87 18.79 7.19 -20.30
CA SER A 87 19.48 6.24 -19.43
C SER A 87 18.60 5.16 -18.81
N GLY A 88 17.29 5.21 -19.04
CA GLY A 88 16.31 4.23 -18.58
C GLY A 88 15.36 4.80 -17.53
N ALA A 89 14.13 4.34 -17.57
CA ALA A 89 13.06 4.77 -16.67
C ALA A 89 13.39 4.44 -15.21
N PRO A 90 13.00 5.33 -14.26
CA PRO A 90 13.15 5.05 -12.84
C PRO A 90 12.28 3.87 -12.43
N SER A 91 12.67 3.19 -11.36
CA SER A 91 11.89 2.10 -10.78
C SER A 91 11.21 2.53 -9.49
N LEU A 92 10.08 1.90 -9.18
CA LEU A 92 9.33 2.14 -7.95
C LEU A 92 9.57 1.00 -6.97
N LYS A 93 10.22 1.29 -5.85
CA LYS A 93 10.40 0.37 -4.72
C LYS A 93 9.34 0.67 -3.66
N LEU A 94 8.67 -0.38 -3.19
CA LEU A 94 7.72 -0.31 -2.08
C LEU A 94 8.15 -1.27 -0.98
N GLU A 95 8.14 -0.79 0.25
CA GLU A 95 8.48 -1.58 1.42
C GLU A 95 7.36 -1.46 2.45
N LEU A 96 6.83 -2.61 2.88
CA LEU A 96 5.93 -2.67 4.03
C LEU A 96 6.78 -2.78 5.30
N LEU A 97 6.54 -1.89 6.25
CA LEU A 97 7.21 -1.87 7.54
C LEU A 97 6.19 -2.08 8.66
N GLN A 98 6.66 -2.69 9.75
CA GLN A 98 6.05 -2.62 11.07
C GLN A 98 6.97 -1.79 11.96
N GLY A 99 6.50 -0.63 12.41
CA GLY A 99 7.39 0.34 13.04
C GLY A 99 8.51 0.76 12.07
N THR A 100 9.76 0.45 12.42
CA THR A 100 10.94 0.72 11.59
C THR A 100 11.47 -0.55 10.88
N SER A 101 10.87 -1.72 11.13
CA SER A 101 11.35 -2.99 10.60
C SER A 101 10.69 -3.33 9.26
N VAL A 102 11.46 -3.49 8.21
CA VAL A 102 10.96 -3.93 6.90
C VAL A 102 10.47 -5.38 6.98
N LYS A 103 9.26 -5.62 6.49
CA LYS A 103 8.59 -6.92 6.47
C LYS A 103 8.45 -7.48 5.05
N ALA A 104 8.28 -6.62 4.06
CA ALA A 104 8.23 -7.01 2.66
C ALA A 104 8.80 -5.90 1.79
N THR A 105 9.41 -6.28 0.67
CA THR A 105 9.96 -5.35 -0.32
C THR A 105 9.60 -5.82 -1.71
N THR A 106 9.25 -4.88 -2.56
CA THR A 106 9.10 -5.11 -4.01
C THR A 106 9.70 -3.94 -4.78
N THR A 107 10.20 -4.22 -5.98
CA THR A 107 10.66 -3.20 -6.92
C THR A 107 10.03 -3.45 -8.27
N ASN A 108 9.37 -2.44 -8.83
CA ASN A 108 8.84 -2.45 -10.17
C ASN A 108 9.70 -1.57 -11.07
N GLY A 109 10.54 -2.21 -11.90
CA GLY A 109 11.37 -1.55 -12.91
C GLY A 109 10.65 -1.31 -14.25
N SER A 110 9.33 -1.52 -14.31
CA SER A 110 8.54 -1.40 -15.54
C SER A 110 7.24 -0.64 -15.27
N VAL A 111 7.32 0.46 -14.51
CA VAL A 111 6.19 1.37 -14.32
C VAL A 111 5.85 2.00 -15.67
N ASN A 112 4.56 2.06 -16.00
CA ASN A 112 4.11 2.55 -17.30
C ASN A 112 4.42 4.05 -17.47
N THR A 113 4.92 4.43 -18.65
CA THR A 113 5.32 5.82 -18.97
C THR A 113 4.23 6.64 -19.64
N SER A 114 3.10 6.05 -19.99
CA SER A 114 2.06 6.69 -20.80
C SER A 114 0.74 6.88 -20.06
N SER A 115 0.48 6.06 -19.04
CA SER A 115 -0.78 6.09 -18.29
C SER A 115 -0.60 5.53 -16.88
N TYR A 116 -1.43 6.02 -15.96
CA TYR A 116 -1.54 5.42 -14.63
C TYR A 116 -1.99 3.97 -14.74
N THR A 117 -1.17 3.07 -14.27
CA THR A 117 -1.40 1.63 -14.35
C THR A 117 -1.45 1.04 -12.93
N ALA A 118 -2.43 0.17 -12.71
CA ALA A 118 -2.59 -0.53 -11.44
C ALA A 118 -1.65 -1.73 -11.36
N TYR A 119 -0.99 -1.88 -10.23
CA TYR A 119 -0.07 -2.97 -9.92
C TYR A 119 -0.48 -3.65 -8.63
N SER A 120 -0.11 -4.91 -8.50
CA SER A 120 -0.33 -5.71 -7.30
C SER A 120 0.89 -6.57 -7.01
N TYR A 121 1.40 -6.49 -5.79
CA TYR A 121 2.47 -7.34 -5.30
C TYR A 121 1.97 -8.23 -4.17
N THR A 122 2.14 -9.55 -4.33
CA THR A 122 1.75 -10.53 -3.31
C THR A 122 2.81 -10.65 -2.24
N ILE A 123 2.44 -10.46 -0.98
CA ILE A 123 3.29 -10.75 0.16
C ILE A 123 3.06 -12.20 0.53
N SER A 124 4.05 -13.05 0.27
CA SER A 124 3.95 -14.50 0.46
C SER A 124 4.11 -14.94 1.92
N ASP A 125 4.79 -14.13 2.72
CA ASP A 125 5.02 -14.41 4.14
C ASP A 125 4.71 -13.18 5.00
N VAL A 126 3.70 -13.31 5.82
CA VAL A 126 3.25 -12.30 6.79
C VAL A 126 3.51 -12.70 8.24
N SER A 127 4.15 -13.86 8.47
CA SER A 127 4.39 -14.39 9.82
C SER A 127 5.28 -13.48 10.67
N GLY A 128 6.10 -12.67 10.02
CA GLY A 128 6.94 -11.67 10.68
C GLY A 128 6.22 -10.41 11.13
N ILE A 129 4.92 -10.25 10.82
CA ILE A 129 4.12 -9.11 11.24
C ILE A 129 3.36 -9.50 12.52
N SER A 130 3.72 -8.89 13.63
CA SER A 130 3.11 -9.16 14.93
C SER A 130 2.11 -8.07 15.37
N ASP A 131 2.22 -6.88 14.79
CA ASP A 131 1.33 -5.75 15.07
C ASP A 131 0.79 -5.18 13.74
N TRP A 132 -0.50 -5.38 13.50
CA TRP A 132 -1.21 -4.93 12.30
C TRP A 132 -1.80 -3.52 12.45
N THR A 133 -1.54 -2.86 13.56
CA THR A 133 -1.94 -1.47 13.84
C THR A 133 -0.78 -0.47 13.74
N ASP A 134 0.47 -0.95 13.53
CA ASP A 134 1.65 -0.10 13.30
C ASP A 134 2.31 -0.38 11.95
N LEU A 135 1.49 -0.48 10.90
CA LEU A 135 1.98 -0.70 9.55
C LEU A 135 2.29 0.62 8.84
N ARG A 136 3.35 0.59 8.05
CA ARG A 136 3.80 1.74 7.27
C ARG A 136 4.18 1.28 5.88
N LEU A 137 4.00 2.15 4.91
CA LEU A 137 4.45 1.96 3.54
C LEU A 137 5.53 2.98 3.22
N ARG A 138 6.72 2.51 2.89
CA ARG A 138 7.75 3.35 2.30
C ARG A 138 7.68 3.21 0.79
N ILE A 139 7.62 4.35 0.10
CA ILE A 139 7.53 4.45 -1.35
C ILE A 139 8.78 5.18 -1.80
N THR A 140 9.63 4.52 -2.59
CA THR A 140 10.89 5.10 -3.07
C THR A 140 10.92 5.05 -4.59
N MET A 141 11.10 6.20 -5.24
CA MET A 141 11.58 6.23 -6.60
C MET A 141 13.08 5.94 -6.56
N VAL A 142 13.49 4.89 -7.25
CA VAL A 142 14.91 4.60 -7.47
C VAL A 142 15.28 5.18 -8.81
N SER A 143 16.15 6.18 -8.81
CA SER A 143 16.51 6.92 -10.00
C SER A 143 17.17 6.04 -11.07
N GLY A 144 16.82 6.31 -12.31
CA GLY A 144 17.40 5.65 -13.48
C GLY A 144 18.74 6.23 -13.93
N SER A 145 19.25 7.30 -13.33
CA SER A 145 20.48 8.05 -13.66
C SER A 145 20.33 9.30 -14.54
N GLY A 146 19.14 9.82 -14.78
CA GLY A 146 18.92 11.00 -15.60
C GLY A 146 18.15 12.10 -14.88
N MET A 147 18.46 13.35 -15.20
CA MET A 147 17.62 14.49 -14.83
C MET A 147 16.35 14.50 -15.69
N GLY A 148 15.22 14.87 -15.12
CA GLY A 148 13.94 14.95 -15.82
C GLY A 148 13.02 13.75 -15.60
N ASP A 149 13.48 12.74 -14.88
CA ASP A 149 12.68 11.57 -14.53
C ASP A 149 11.83 11.87 -13.29
N TYR A 150 10.56 11.50 -13.32
CA TYR A 150 9.72 11.58 -12.14
C TYR A 150 8.78 10.38 -12.03
N MET A 151 8.34 10.13 -10.81
CA MET A 151 7.35 9.12 -10.49
C MET A 151 6.10 9.79 -9.93
N ARG A 152 4.93 9.31 -10.32
CA ARG A 152 3.66 9.69 -9.72
C ARG A 152 2.93 8.46 -9.21
N VAL A 153 2.37 8.59 -8.02
CA VAL A 153 1.50 7.57 -7.43
C VAL A 153 0.17 8.22 -7.09
N THR A 154 -0.92 7.66 -7.58
CA THR A 154 -2.28 8.17 -7.35
C THR A 154 -3.07 7.31 -6.36
N GLN A 155 -2.58 6.12 -6.02
CA GLN A 155 -3.17 5.25 -5.02
C GLN A 155 -2.13 4.27 -4.51
N ALA A 156 -2.10 4.02 -3.19
CA ALA A 156 -1.32 2.93 -2.60
C ALA A 156 -2.00 2.44 -1.32
N TYR A 157 -2.07 1.11 -1.11
CA TYR A 157 -2.69 0.51 0.06
C TYR A 157 -2.26 -0.94 0.25
N LEU A 158 -2.47 -1.45 1.46
CA LEU A 158 -2.37 -2.87 1.75
C LEU A 158 -3.78 -3.48 1.69
N GLU A 159 -3.94 -4.53 0.89
CA GLU A 159 -5.14 -5.38 0.91
C GLU A 159 -4.80 -6.69 1.62
N THR A 160 -5.63 -7.09 2.56
CA THR A 160 -5.48 -8.36 3.25
C THR A 160 -6.83 -9.04 3.42
N GLN A 161 -6.84 -10.36 3.55
CA GLN A 161 -8.06 -11.11 3.78
C GLN A 161 -8.32 -11.21 5.29
N ASP A 162 -9.55 -11.00 5.73
CA ASP A 162 -9.92 -11.30 7.11
C ASP A 162 -9.44 -12.73 7.43
N ALA A 163 -8.85 -12.91 8.60
CA ALA A 163 -8.80 -14.21 9.22
C ALA A 163 -10.27 -14.67 9.27
N GLY A 164 -10.68 -15.50 8.33
CA GLY A 164 -12.06 -15.92 8.24
C GLY A 164 -12.50 -16.25 9.64
N GLY A 165 -13.34 -15.40 10.22
CA GLY A 165 -13.96 -15.69 11.50
C GLY A 165 -14.55 -17.06 11.26
N GLY A 166 -13.98 -18.09 11.89
CA GLY A 166 -14.54 -19.40 11.86
C GLY A 166 -15.99 -19.15 12.21
N GLY A 167 -16.86 -19.22 11.21
CA GLY A 167 -18.28 -19.18 11.46
C GLY A 167 -18.46 -20.24 12.53
N SER A 168 -18.58 -19.80 13.77
CA SER A 168 -19.22 -20.61 14.76
C SER A 168 -20.53 -20.95 14.11
N THR A 169 -20.56 -22.08 13.44
CA THR A 169 -21.80 -22.82 13.30
C THR A 169 -22.17 -23.11 14.74
N ALA A 170 -22.74 -22.11 15.40
CA ALA A 170 -23.59 -22.33 16.53
C ALA A 170 -24.64 -23.29 15.98
N THR A 171 -24.35 -24.55 16.06
CA THR A 171 -25.36 -25.62 15.97
C THR A 171 -26.40 -25.13 16.95
N PRO A 172 -27.63 -24.82 16.51
CA PRO A 172 -28.68 -24.47 17.45
C PRO A 172 -29.08 -25.75 18.19
N THR A 173 -28.33 -26.04 19.26
CA THR A 173 -28.61 -27.18 20.14
C THR A 173 -29.80 -26.89 21.07
N ALA A 174 -30.59 -25.89 20.78
CA ALA A 174 -31.68 -25.47 21.67
C ALA A 174 -33.10 -25.61 21.10
N LEU A 175 -33.29 -26.23 19.95
CA LEU A 175 -34.66 -26.34 19.38
C LEU A 175 -35.21 -27.78 19.35
N ASN A 176 -34.45 -28.79 19.75
CA ASN A 176 -34.94 -30.18 19.74
C ASN A 176 -35.48 -30.71 21.07
N THR A 177 -35.33 -29.95 22.16
CA THR A 177 -35.79 -30.42 23.47
C THR A 177 -37.27 -30.06 23.76
N TYR A 178 -37.85 -29.11 23.04
CA TYR A 178 -39.22 -28.69 23.27
C TYR A 178 -40.29 -29.45 22.48
N GLN A 179 -39.91 -30.21 21.48
CA GLN A 179 -40.89 -31.01 20.71
C GLN A 179 -41.10 -32.44 21.24
N GLN A 180 -40.22 -32.95 22.11
CA GLN A 180 -40.43 -34.27 22.71
C GLN A 180 -41.31 -34.28 23.95
N MET A 181 -41.68 -33.12 24.52
CA MET A 181 -42.55 -33.05 25.69
C MET A 181 -44.03 -32.87 25.35
N ARG A 182 -44.43 -32.88 24.10
CA ARG A 182 -45.82 -32.69 23.69
C ARG A 182 -46.53 -33.97 23.22
N ASN A 183 -45.88 -35.13 23.25
CA ASN A 183 -46.46 -36.41 22.82
C ASN A 183 -46.36 -37.50 23.89
N ASN A 184 -46.66 -37.15 25.15
CA ASN A 184 -47.01 -38.10 26.20
C ASN A 184 -48.27 -37.60 26.92
#